data_7a98a48b5d5f935b482abf44347c58ed
#
_entry.id   7a98a48b5d5f935b482abf44347c58ed
#
_cell.length_a   1.000
_cell.length_b   1.000
_cell.length_c   1.000
_cell.angle_alpha   90.00
_cell.angle_beta   90.00
_cell.angle_gamma   90.00
#
_symmetry.space_group_name_H-M   'P 1'
#
loop_
_entity.id
_entity.type
_entity.pdbx_description
1 polymer ?
#
loop_
_entity_poly.entity_id
_entity_poly.type
_entity_poly.pdbx_seq_one_letter_code
_entity_poly.pdbx_strand_id
1 'polypeptide(L)'
;MADTSSNSIWVDADFYDGFELSRPQLFREETRDLFFNYFRIKPTDNVLDAGCGPGVLTRFIAKGLTAGKVTGFDISKSFMEYGNAKIKDANLSHKAEIVLADGFALHFPDNTFDAVVAHNYLGVLSDPVAGLRELIRVCKPGGNISISFGTSASTGTGAGGGHFWAGEYPLEGMARLSELMDKYNKAYRKVVTTVALKQSQEWPSGRYPKLFSKCGLTNISIMPVGAVFAYDDNYWSDEYRVKKITLDINDEVRIITENNQDLKFSENGFTSVDGEELVELLRRKQAYLLENYRTDDSWEWSAGLNCIVTGTKPRLEE
;
A
#
# COMPACT_ATOMS: atom_id res chain seq x y z
N MET A 1 11.03 -22.73 -15.99
CA MET A 1 10.09 -22.70 -14.84
C MET A 1 10.54 -21.54 -13.99
N ALA A 2 9.77 -20.44 -13.96
CA ALA A 2 10.09 -19.31 -13.12
C ALA A 2 9.89 -19.72 -11.65
N ASP A 3 10.83 -19.37 -10.81
CA ASP A 3 10.79 -19.64 -9.38
C ASP A 3 9.60 -18.92 -8.76
N THR A 4 8.56 -19.66 -8.40
CA THR A 4 7.31 -19.16 -7.80
C THR A 4 7.44 -18.91 -6.29
N SER A 5 8.65 -19.02 -5.73
CA SER A 5 8.88 -18.95 -4.27
C SER A 5 8.69 -17.54 -3.68
N SER A 6 8.77 -16.48 -4.48
CA SER A 6 8.50 -15.10 -4.01
C SER A 6 7.01 -14.73 -3.96
N ASN A 7 6.14 -15.50 -4.59
CA ASN A 7 4.70 -15.23 -4.64
C ASN A 7 3.92 -15.83 -3.46
N SER A 8 4.52 -16.70 -2.65
CA SER A 8 3.83 -17.45 -1.59
C SER A 8 3.30 -16.58 -0.44
N ILE A 9 3.92 -15.43 -0.18
CA ILE A 9 3.49 -14.51 0.91
C ILE A 9 2.16 -13.80 0.60
N TRP A 10 1.78 -13.68 -0.66
CA TRP A 10 0.57 -12.96 -1.07
C TRP A 10 -0.65 -13.88 -1.23
N VAL A 11 -0.46 -15.19 -1.11
CA VAL A 11 -1.49 -16.20 -1.37
C VAL A 11 -2.35 -16.48 -0.13
N ASP A 12 -1.86 -16.17 1.09
CA ASP A 12 -2.56 -16.47 2.33
C ASP A 12 -3.57 -15.39 2.73
N ALA A 13 -4.77 -15.85 3.05
CA ALA A 13 -6.03 -15.12 3.13
C ALA A 13 -6.17 -14.09 4.26
N ASP A 14 -5.25 -14.02 5.21
CA ASP A 14 -5.45 -13.27 6.48
C ASP A 14 -5.11 -11.78 6.38
N PHE A 15 -4.68 -11.30 5.21
CA PHE A 15 -4.25 -9.91 5.03
C PHE A 15 -5.32 -8.94 4.52
N TYR A 16 -6.56 -9.37 4.28
CA TYR A 16 -7.60 -8.49 3.71
C TYR A 16 -7.87 -7.26 4.57
N ASP A 17 -7.99 -7.44 5.88
CA ASP A 17 -8.29 -6.37 6.82
C ASP A 17 -7.20 -5.29 6.84
N GLY A 18 -5.94 -5.67 6.68
CA GLY A 18 -4.83 -4.73 6.54
C GLY A 18 -4.99 -3.80 5.34
N PHE A 19 -5.40 -4.33 4.19
CA PHE A 19 -5.65 -3.53 2.99
C PHE A 19 -6.92 -2.69 3.12
N GLU A 20 -8.00 -3.24 3.65
CA GLU A 20 -9.27 -2.53 3.85
C GLU A 20 -9.14 -1.39 4.87
N LEU A 21 -8.22 -1.48 5.82
CA LEU A 21 -7.99 -0.45 6.85
C LEU A 21 -6.86 0.54 6.49
N SER A 22 -5.90 0.17 5.65
CA SER A 22 -4.80 1.07 5.29
C SER A 22 -5.05 1.89 4.02
N ARG A 23 -5.68 1.30 3.01
CA ARG A 23 -5.85 1.95 1.71
C ARG A 23 -6.88 3.09 1.70
N PRO A 24 -8.00 3.06 2.45
CA PRO A 24 -8.93 4.18 2.51
C PRO A 24 -8.32 5.47 3.08
N GLN A 25 -7.24 5.38 3.84
CA GLN A 25 -6.51 6.56 4.33
C GLN A 25 -5.88 7.34 3.18
N LEU A 26 -5.49 6.66 2.10
CA LEU A 26 -4.95 7.27 0.90
C LEU A 26 -6.07 7.58 -0.12
N PHE A 27 -6.98 6.63 -0.35
CA PHE A 27 -8.02 6.71 -1.38
C PHE A 27 -9.35 7.18 -0.77
N ARG A 28 -9.38 8.43 -0.26
CA ARG A 28 -10.58 9.08 0.30
C ARG A 28 -11.49 9.56 -0.82
N GLU A 29 -12.81 9.55 -0.58
CA GLU A 29 -13.79 10.01 -1.58
C GLU A 29 -13.58 11.48 -1.96
N GLU A 30 -13.21 12.31 -1.00
CA GLU A 30 -12.96 13.75 -1.18
C GLU A 30 -11.74 14.03 -2.06
N THR A 31 -10.80 13.09 -2.15
CA THR A 31 -9.58 13.24 -2.96
C THR A 31 -9.69 12.56 -4.32
N ARG A 32 -10.85 12.00 -4.67
CA ARG A 32 -11.03 11.22 -5.92
C ARG A 32 -10.65 12.00 -7.17
N ASP A 33 -11.12 13.25 -7.28
CA ASP A 33 -10.82 14.08 -8.45
C ASP A 33 -9.33 14.37 -8.57
N LEU A 34 -8.63 14.53 -7.44
CA LEU A 34 -7.18 14.67 -7.41
C LEU A 34 -6.48 13.42 -7.95
N PHE A 35 -6.91 12.23 -7.51
CA PHE A 35 -6.37 10.97 -8.00
C PHE A 35 -6.68 10.74 -9.47
N PHE A 36 -7.90 11.04 -9.93
CA PHE A 36 -8.27 10.94 -11.35
C PHE A 36 -7.37 11.84 -12.20
N ASN A 37 -7.11 13.07 -11.75
CA ASN A 37 -6.20 13.99 -12.42
C ASN A 37 -4.75 13.46 -12.43
N TYR A 38 -4.24 12.97 -11.31
CA TYR A 38 -2.86 12.47 -11.20
C TYR A 38 -2.66 11.16 -11.95
N PHE A 39 -3.62 10.26 -11.92
CA PHE A 39 -3.63 9.03 -12.71
C PHE A 39 -3.97 9.29 -14.19
N ARG A 40 -4.41 10.52 -14.52
CA ARG A 40 -4.90 10.92 -15.85
C ARG A 40 -6.03 10.00 -16.35
N ILE A 41 -6.95 9.62 -15.45
CA ILE A 41 -8.14 8.85 -15.75
C ILE A 41 -9.28 9.81 -16.11
N LYS A 42 -10.02 9.49 -17.16
CA LYS A 42 -11.28 10.14 -17.49
C LYS A 42 -12.44 9.29 -16.95
N PRO A 43 -13.58 9.91 -16.55
CA PRO A 43 -14.72 9.13 -16.05
C PRO A 43 -15.34 8.13 -17.04
N THR A 44 -14.92 8.19 -18.31
CA THR A 44 -15.38 7.30 -19.39
C THR A 44 -14.37 6.22 -19.77
N ASP A 45 -13.19 6.21 -19.16
CA ASP A 45 -12.10 5.29 -19.53
C ASP A 45 -12.39 3.85 -19.09
N ASN A 46 -11.89 2.91 -19.88
CA ASN A 46 -11.68 1.54 -19.45
C ASN A 46 -10.30 1.45 -18.76
N VAL A 47 -10.32 1.18 -17.47
CA VAL A 47 -9.15 1.21 -16.59
C VAL A 47 -8.74 -0.19 -16.19
N LEU A 48 -7.44 -0.48 -16.21
CA LEU A 48 -6.85 -1.66 -15.58
C LEU A 48 -6.22 -1.26 -14.24
N ASP A 49 -6.56 -1.96 -13.15
CA ASP A 49 -5.93 -1.84 -11.84
C ASP A 49 -5.01 -3.06 -11.62
N ALA A 50 -3.69 -2.85 -11.70
CA ALA A 50 -2.70 -3.92 -11.74
C ALA A 50 -2.22 -4.30 -10.33
N GLY A 51 -2.29 -5.60 -10.01
CA GLY A 51 -1.97 -6.12 -8.68
C GLY A 51 -2.90 -5.49 -7.64
N CYS A 52 -4.21 -5.54 -7.94
CA CYS A 52 -5.23 -4.78 -7.21
C CYS A 52 -5.47 -5.29 -5.77
N GLY A 53 -4.90 -6.45 -5.40
CA GLY A 53 -5.18 -7.10 -4.12
C GLY A 53 -6.69 -7.31 -3.92
N PRO A 54 -7.25 -7.00 -2.74
CA PRO A 54 -8.68 -7.12 -2.47
C PRO A 54 -9.54 -6.01 -3.12
N GLY A 55 -8.97 -5.20 -4.03
CA GLY A 55 -9.71 -4.27 -4.89
C GLY A 55 -10.15 -2.96 -4.24
N VAL A 56 -9.44 -2.44 -3.26
CA VAL A 56 -9.77 -1.14 -2.64
C VAL A 56 -9.64 -0.02 -3.65
N LEU A 57 -8.52 0.05 -4.40
CA LEU A 57 -8.32 1.04 -5.48
C LEU A 57 -9.32 0.80 -6.62
N THR A 58 -9.58 -0.45 -7.00
CA THR A 58 -10.58 -0.83 -8.00
C THR A 58 -11.95 -0.24 -7.66
N ARG A 59 -12.45 -0.42 -6.43
CA ARG A 59 -13.72 0.13 -5.98
C ARG A 59 -13.71 1.67 -5.92
N PHE A 60 -12.60 2.25 -5.49
CA PHE A 60 -12.42 3.70 -5.46
C PHE A 60 -12.55 4.31 -6.86
N ILE A 61 -11.89 3.72 -7.87
CA ILE A 61 -11.98 4.14 -9.26
C ILE A 61 -13.40 3.93 -9.81
N ALA A 62 -14.00 2.76 -9.58
CA ALA A 62 -15.36 2.45 -10.07
C ALA A 62 -16.41 3.48 -9.65
N LYS A 63 -16.32 3.98 -8.43
CA LYS A 63 -17.22 5.03 -7.91
C LYS A 63 -17.09 6.36 -8.66
N GLY A 64 -15.94 6.67 -9.25
CA GLY A 64 -15.71 7.89 -10.03
C GLY A 64 -15.99 7.76 -11.53
N LEU A 65 -16.14 6.53 -12.04
CA LEU A 65 -16.47 6.32 -13.45
C LEU A 65 -17.95 6.59 -13.72
N THR A 66 -18.26 7.24 -14.85
CA THR A 66 -19.64 7.49 -15.31
C THR A 66 -20.09 6.48 -16.35
N ALA A 67 -19.31 6.25 -17.39
CA ALA A 67 -19.58 5.31 -18.48
C ALA A 67 -18.46 4.28 -18.70
N GLY A 68 -17.29 4.49 -18.08
CA GLY A 68 -16.16 3.57 -18.13
C GLY A 68 -16.32 2.37 -17.20
N LYS A 69 -15.33 1.47 -17.26
CA LYS A 69 -15.23 0.31 -16.39
C LYS A 69 -13.82 0.19 -15.85
N VAL A 70 -13.67 -0.48 -14.71
CA VAL A 70 -12.37 -0.87 -14.16
C VAL A 70 -12.31 -2.38 -14.01
N THR A 71 -11.24 -2.97 -14.55
CA THR A 71 -10.89 -4.37 -14.32
C THR A 71 -9.66 -4.41 -13.43
N GLY A 72 -9.77 -4.99 -12.24
CA GLY A 72 -8.61 -5.32 -11.41
C GLY A 72 -8.05 -6.67 -11.81
N PHE A 73 -6.75 -6.88 -11.65
CA PHE A 73 -6.19 -8.23 -11.65
C PHE A 73 -5.24 -8.46 -10.47
N ASP A 74 -5.22 -9.68 -9.99
CA ASP A 74 -4.25 -10.14 -9.01
C ASP A 74 -3.90 -11.60 -9.27
N ILE A 75 -2.74 -12.06 -8.78
CA ILE A 75 -2.31 -13.45 -8.85
C ILE A 75 -2.96 -14.30 -7.75
N SER A 76 -3.46 -13.67 -6.70
CA SER A 76 -4.14 -14.33 -5.59
C SER A 76 -5.61 -14.58 -5.90
N LYS A 77 -5.98 -15.86 -5.97
CA LYS A 77 -7.37 -16.26 -6.13
C LYS A 77 -8.23 -15.78 -4.95
N SER A 78 -7.71 -15.83 -3.75
CA SER A 78 -8.42 -15.39 -2.55
C SER A 78 -8.70 -13.88 -2.56
N PHE A 79 -7.74 -13.05 -2.98
CA PHE A 79 -7.99 -11.62 -3.17
C PHE A 79 -9.04 -11.34 -4.24
N MET A 80 -8.99 -12.06 -5.35
CA MET A 80 -10.00 -11.93 -6.40
C MET A 80 -11.41 -12.26 -5.89
N GLU A 81 -11.58 -13.39 -5.19
CA GLU A 81 -12.87 -13.83 -4.66
C GLU A 81 -13.41 -12.83 -3.62
N TYR A 82 -12.57 -12.43 -2.66
CA TYR A 82 -12.91 -11.43 -1.65
C TYR A 82 -13.27 -10.07 -2.28
N GLY A 83 -12.43 -9.58 -3.18
CA GLY A 83 -12.64 -8.28 -3.83
C GLY A 83 -13.92 -8.24 -4.66
N ASN A 84 -14.25 -9.31 -5.41
CA ASN A 84 -15.50 -9.41 -6.15
C ASN A 84 -16.73 -9.44 -5.22
N ALA A 85 -16.63 -10.08 -4.05
CA ALA A 85 -17.68 -10.01 -3.05
C ALA A 85 -17.89 -8.57 -2.57
N LYS A 86 -16.81 -7.83 -2.26
CA LYS A 86 -16.86 -6.41 -1.85
C LYS A 86 -17.38 -5.49 -2.96
N ILE A 87 -17.05 -5.76 -4.23
CA ILE A 87 -17.59 -5.03 -5.39
C ILE A 87 -19.11 -5.24 -5.48
N LYS A 88 -19.59 -6.46 -5.27
CA LYS A 88 -21.01 -6.79 -5.24
C LYS A 88 -21.74 -6.11 -4.09
N ASP A 89 -21.19 -6.16 -2.87
CA ASP A 89 -21.76 -5.53 -1.68
C ASP A 89 -21.88 -3.99 -1.84
N ALA A 90 -20.93 -3.39 -2.58
CA ALA A 90 -20.95 -1.97 -2.92
C ALA A 90 -21.86 -1.62 -4.11
N ASN A 91 -22.57 -2.58 -4.71
CA ASN A 91 -23.38 -2.42 -5.93
C ASN A 91 -22.59 -1.90 -7.14
N LEU A 92 -21.33 -2.29 -7.28
CA LEU A 92 -20.40 -1.82 -8.33
C LEU A 92 -20.17 -2.87 -9.45
N SER A 93 -20.80 -4.04 -9.41
CA SER A 93 -20.56 -5.14 -10.37
C SER A 93 -20.85 -4.76 -11.83
N HIS A 94 -21.59 -3.69 -12.08
CA HIS A 94 -21.83 -3.19 -13.43
C HIS A 94 -20.67 -2.35 -13.99
N LYS A 95 -19.71 -1.94 -13.15
CA LYS A 95 -18.58 -1.08 -13.50
C LYS A 95 -17.22 -1.67 -13.12
N ALA A 96 -17.18 -2.66 -12.24
CA ALA A 96 -15.94 -3.20 -11.70
C ALA A 96 -15.98 -4.72 -11.61
N GLU A 97 -14.83 -5.33 -11.86
CA GLU A 97 -14.58 -6.77 -11.63
C GLU A 97 -13.09 -6.97 -11.30
N ILE A 98 -12.78 -8.08 -10.65
CA ILE A 98 -11.40 -8.54 -10.44
C ILE A 98 -11.25 -9.90 -11.08
N VAL A 99 -10.19 -10.09 -11.85
CA VAL A 99 -9.84 -11.33 -12.52
C VAL A 99 -8.54 -11.91 -12.00
N LEU A 100 -8.40 -13.22 -12.05
CA LEU A 100 -7.16 -13.91 -11.73
C LEU A 100 -6.22 -13.82 -12.93
N ALA A 101 -5.04 -13.22 -12.76
CA ALA A 101 -4.05 -13.14 -13.84
C ALA A 101 -2.63 -13.01 -13.29
N ASP A 102 -1.67 -13.52 -14.08
CA ASP A 102 -0.24 -13.28 -13.88
C ASP A 102 0.15 -11.96 -14.57
N GLY A 103 0.75 -11.04 -13.83
CA GLY A 103 1.17 -9.74 -14.33
C GLY A 103 2.32 -9.77 -15.36
N PHE A 104 2.94 -10.92 -15.56
CA PHE A 104 3.93 -11.14 -16.61
C PHE A 104 3.34 -11.69 -17.92
N ALA A 105 2.08 -12.16 -17.90
CA ALA A 105 1.40 -12.77 -19.04
C ALA A 105 -0.11 -12.52 -18.96
N LEU A 106 -0.51 -11.26 -19.12
CA LEU A 106 -1.92 -10.86 -19.08
C LEU A 106 -2.67 -11.40 -20.30
N HIS A 107 -3.82 -12.01 -20.08
CA HIS A 107 -4.66 -12.56 -21.13
C HIS A 107 -5.47 -11.50 -21.91
N PHE A 108 -5.27 -10.21 -21.60
CA PHE A 108 -5.90 -9.11 -22.34
C PHE A 108 -5.21 -8.88 -23.68
N PRO A 109 -5.95 -8.54 -24.74
CA PRO A 109 -5.36 -8.12 -26.01
C PRO A 109 -4.50 -6.85 -25.87
N ASP A 110 -3.61 -6.62 -26.81
CA ASP A 110 -2.87 -5.36 -26.92
C ASP A 110 -3.85 -4.19 -27.03
N ASN A 111 -3.48 -3.05 -26.46
CA ASN A 111 -4.22 -1.80 -26.63
C ASN A 111 -5.69 -1.86 -26.17
N THR A 112 -5.95 -2.55 -25.04
CA THR A 112 -7.30 -2.74 -24.50
C THR A 112 -7.75 -1.58 -23.62
N PHE A 113 -6.87 -1.06 -22.74
CA PHE A 113 -7.23 -0.11 -21.70
C PHE A 113 -6.82 1.32 -22.04
N ASP A 114 -7.69 2.29 -21.69
CA ASP A 114 -7.41 3.71 -21.86
C ASP A 114 -6.42 4.23 -20.81
N ALA A 115 -6.49 3.67 -19.60
CA ALA A 115 -5.54 3.93 -18.53
C ALA A 115 -5.20 2.63 -17.77
N VAL A 116 -3.97 2.55 -17.29
CA VAL A 116 -3.48 1.47 -16.42
C VAL A 116 -2.97 2.09 -15.14
N VAL A 117 -3.46 1.64 -14.00
CA VAL A 117 -3.01 2.10 -12.68
C VAL A 117 -2.50 0.93 -11.86
N ALA A 118 -1.67 1.23 -10.88
CA ALA A 118 -1.25 0.26 -9.88
C ALA A 118 -0.88 0.97 -8.57
N HIS A 119 -1.04 0.28 -7.45
CA HIS A 119 -0.58 0.74 -6.15
C HIS A 119 0.35 -0.29 -5.51
N ASN A 120 1.60 0.11 -5.23
CA ASN A 120 2.63 -0.75 -4.62
C ASN A 120 2.88 -2.07 -5.40
N TYR A 121 2.73 -2.06 -6.71
CA TYR A 121 2.79 -3.26 -7.56
C TYR A 121 4.21 -3.58 -8.04
N LEU A 122 4.90 -2.63 -8.71
CA LEU A 122 6.20 -2.90 -9.33
C LEU A 122 7.27 -3.33 -8.33
N GLY A 123 7.19 -2.85 -7.09
CA GLY A 123 8.16 -3.16 -6.03
C GLY A 123 8.10 -4.59 -5.50
N VAL A 124 7.02 -5.33 -5.80
CA VAL A 124 6.85 -6.72 -5.38
C VAL A 124 7.11 -7.72 -6.52
N LEU A 125 7.35 -7.24 -7.74
CA LEU A 125 7.66 -8.10 -8.88
C LEU A 125 9.13 -8.52 -8.88
N SER A 126 9.39 -9.75 -9.27
CA SER A 126 10.74 -10.28 -9.51
C SER A 126 11.44 -9.58 -10.69
N ASP A 127 10.67 -9.12 -11.69
CA ASP A 127 11.15 -8.31 -12.82
C ASP A 127 10.19 -7.13 -13.07
N PRO A 128 10.44 -5.96 -12.44
CA PRO A 128 9.63 -4.76 -12.67
C PRO A 128 9.63 -4.25 -14.11
N VAL A 129 10.71 -4.53 -14.87
CA VAL A 129 10.81 -4.13 -16.28
C VAL A 129 9.84 -4.95 -17.14
N ALA A 130 9.83 -6.27 -16.96
CA ALA A 130 8.92 -7.16 -17.67
C ALA A 130 7.47 -6.85 -17.30
N GLY A 131 7.15 -6.69 -16.01
CA GLY A 131 5.81 -6.30 -15.58
C GLY A 131 5.35 -4.97 -16.17
N LEU A 132 6.20 -3.94 -16.15
CA LEU A 132 5.84 -2.65 -16.75
C LEU A 132 5.64 -2.75 -18.27
N ARG A 133 6.43 -3.54 -18.99
CA ARG A 133 6.25 -3.77 -20.44
C ARG A 133 4.91 -4.43 -20.74
N GLU A 134 4.47 -5.35 -19.90
CA GLU A 134 3.18 -6.01 -20.05
C GLU A 134 2.02 -5.02 -19.81
N LEU A 135 2.12 -4.14 -18.82
CA LEU A 135 1.17 -3.05 -18.62
C LEU A 135 1.15 -2.09 -19.84
N ILE A 136 2.31 -1.78 -20.41
CA ILE A 136 2.40 -0.95 -21.63
C ILE A 136 1.75 -1.65 -22.82
N ARG A 137 1.92 -2.97 -22.97
CA ARG A 137 1.32 -3.74 -24.06
C ARG A 137 -0.20 -3.59 -24.06
N VAL A 138 -0.83 -3.80 -22.91
CA VAL A 138 -2.31 -3.76 -22.78
C VAL A 138 -2.89 -2.35 -22.76
N CYS A 139 -2.10 -1.32 -22.51
CA CYS A 139 -2.49 0.08 -22.60
C CYS A 139 -2.60 0.53 -24.05
N LYS A 140 -3.61 1.34 -24.40
CA LYS A 140 -3.78 1.93 -25.73
C LYS A 140 -2.68 2.94 -26.04
N PRO A 141 -2.29 3.13 -27.33
CA PRO A 141 -1.47 4.28 -27.75
C PRO A 141 -2.14 5.60 -27.34
N GLY A 142 -1.39 6.49 -26.68
CA GLY A 142 -1.91 7.73 -26.08
C GLY A 142 -2.57 7.53 -24.71
N GLY A 143 -2.73 6.29 -24.25
CA GLY A 143 -3.18 5.96 -22.89
C GLY A 143 -2.08 6.19 -21.85
N ASN A 144 -2.46 6.18 -20.58
CA ASN A 144 -1.56 6.49 -19.47
C ASN A 144 -1.32 5.28 -18.57
N ILE A 145 -0.10 5.15 -18.10
CA ILE A 145 0.28 4.20 -17.07
C ILE A 145 0.69 5.00 -15.83
N SER A 146 0.10 4.69 -14.68
CA SER A 146 0.34 5.42 -13.43
C SER A 146 0.57 4.45 -12.28
N ILE A 147 1.70 4.62 -11.60
CA ILE A 147 2.06 3.78 -10.44
C ILE A 147 2.10 4.65 -9.19
N SER A 148 1.24 4.34 -8.24
CA SER A 148 1.26 4.91 -6.89
C SER A 148 2.11 4.04 -5.96
N PHE A 149 2.94 4.66 -5.15
CA PHE A 149 3.80 3.95 -4.20
C PHE A 149 4.09 4.81 -2.96
N GLY A 150 4.20 4.14 -1.82
CA GLY A 150 4.65 4.79 -0.58
C GLY A 150 6.15 5.07 -0.63
N THR A 151 6.54 6.27 -0.21
CA THR A 151 7.93 6.58 0.08
C THR A 151 8.24 6.07 1.48
N SER A 152 8.40 4.76 1.64
CA SER A 152 8.79 4.23 2.94
C SER A 152 10.20 4.69 3.32
N ALA A 153 10.48 4.72 4.62
CA ALA A 153 11.80 5.04 5.17
C ALA A 153 12.97 4.21 4.62
N SER A 154 12.69 3.19 3.80
CA SER A 154 13.69 2.39 3.09
C SER A 154 14.54 3.19 2.10
N THR A 155 14.12 4.40 1.72
CA THR A 155 14.92 5.28 0.84
C THR A 155 15.94 6.14 1.59
N GLY A 156 16.02 6.04 2.91
CA GLY A 156 17.00 6.82 3.72
C GLY A 156 16.77 8.33 3.73
N THR A 157 15.71 8.83 3.10
CA THR A 157 15.47 10.28 2.97
C THR A 157 14.65 10.88 4.10
N GLY A 158 14.24 10.11 5.11
CA GLY A 158 13.49 10.63 6.26
C GLY A 158 12.09 11.18 5.96
N ALA A 159 11.67 11.12 4.69
CA ALA A 159 10.37 11.61 4.25
C ALA A 159 9.25 10.54 4.38
N GLY A 160 9.54 9.42 4.99
CA GLY A 160 8.53 8.42 5.36
C GLY A 160 7.76 8.91 6.58
N GLY A 161 6.48 8.63 6.64
CA GLY A 161 5.57 9.08 7.66
C GLY A 161 6.13 9.14 9.08
N GLY A 162 5.61 10.06 9.85
CA GLY A 162 5.91 10.19 11.27
C GLY A 162 4.65 9.91 12.09
N HIS A 163 4.84 9.33 13.24
CA HIS A 163 3.83 9.38 14.29
C HIS A 163 4.01 10.69 15.05
N PHE A 164 2.94 11.44 15.14
CA PHE A 164 2.90 12.73 15.83
C PHE A 164 1.92 12.62 16.98
N TRP A 165 2.33 13.12 18.13
CA TRP A 165 1.54 13.15 19.34
C TRP A 165 1.28 14.61 19.65
N ALA A 166 0.04 14.99 19.73
CA ALA A 166 -0.33 16.37 19.95
C ALA A 166 -0.20 16.82 21.42
N GLY A 167 0.12 15.92 22.34
CA GLY A 167 0.22 16.21 23.76
C GLY A 167 0.93 15.12 24.55
N GLU A 168 0.97 15.29 25.85
CA GLU A 168 1.42 14.26 26.77
C GLU A 168 0.37 13.13 26.77
N TYR A 169 0.79 11.96 26.34
CA TYR A 169 -0.05 10.77 26.44
C TYR A 169 -0.29 10.51 27.93
N PRO A 170 -1.55 10.52 28.41
CA PRO A 170 -1.83 10.39 29.85
C PRO A 170 -1.66 8.94 30.35
N LEU A 171 -0.86 8.14 29.65
CA LEU A 171 -0.55 6.76 29.98
C LEU A 171 0.90 6.64 30.41
N GLU A 172 1.11 6.16 31.63
CA GLU A 172 2.44 5.88 32.16
C GLU A 172 3.19 4.87 31.30
N GLY A 173 4.45 5.13 31.00
CA GLY A 173 5.34 4.26 30.23
C GLY A 173 5.44 4.60 28.74
N MET A 174 4.75 5.61 28.22
CA MET A 174 4.80 5.94 26.79
C MET A 174 6.17 6.46 26.32
N ALA A 175 6.90 7.16 27.18
CA ALA A 175 8.28 7.53 26.88
C ALA A 175 9.18 6.29 26.72
N ARG A 176 8.98 5.29 27.58
CA ARG A 176 9.70 4.01 27.51
C ARG A 176 9.29 3.19 26.28
N LEU A 177 8.01 3.20 25.90
CA LEU A 177 7.53 2.58 24.67
C LEU A 177 8.24 3.20 23.45
N SER A 178 8.33 4.52 23.38
CA SER A 178 9.00 5.23 22.28
C SER A 178 10.49 4.86 22.21
N GLU A 179 11.18 4.83 23.35
CA GLU A 179 12.58 4.41 23.44
C GLU A 179 12.79 2.98 22.93
N LEU A 180 11.93 2.03 23.35
CA LEU A 180 12.01 0.64 22.93
C LEU A 180 11.69 0.46 21.46
N MET A 181 10.68 1.19 20.93
CA MET A 181 10.36 1.20 19.50
C MET A 181 11.53 1.73 18.66
N ASP A 182 12.20 2.79 19.09
CA ASP A 182 13.40 3.30 18.43
C ASP A 182 14.54 2.27 18.44
N LYS A 183 14.73 1.60 19.57
CA LYS A 183 15.73 0.54 19.73
C LYS A 183 15.42 -0.65 18.81
N TYR A 184 14.16 -1.11 18.79
CA TYR A 184 13.68 -2.14 17.89
C TYR A 184 13.88 -1.76 16.42
N ASN A 185 13.46 -0.58 16.01
CA ASN A 185 13.57 -0.12 14.63
C ASN A 185 15.04 -0.01 14.17
N LYS A 186 15.95 0.36 15.05
CA LYS A 186 17.41 0.39 14.77
C LYS A 186 17.94 -1.02 14.52
N ALA A 187 17.55 -2.00 15.34
CA ALA A 187 17.93 -3.39 15.17
C ALA A 187 17.28 -3.97 13.88
N TYR A 188 15.98 -3.74 13.69
CA TYR A 188 15.22 -4.21 12.53
C TYR A 188 15.87 -3.78 11.20
N ARG A 189 16.26 -2.51 11.07
CA ARG A 189 16.93 -2.01 9.85
C ARG A 189 18.24 -2.73 9.54
N LYS A 190 18.96 -3.23 10.56
CA LYS A 190 20.21 -3.95 10.38
C LYS A 190 20.01 -5.44 10.06
N VAL A 191 18.99 -6.04 10.66
CA VAL A 191 18.69 -7.48 10.53
C VAL A 191 17.92 -7.77 9.24
N VAL A 192 16.91 -6.94 8.96
CA VAL A 192 16.00 -7.10 7.81
C VAL A 192 16.56 -6.41 6.56
N THR A 193 17.83 -6.59 6.28
CA THR A 193 18.41 -6.38 4.94
C THR A 193 17.98 -7.52 4.01
N THR A 194 16.68 -7.65 3.82
CA THR A 194 16.04 -8.85 3.35
C THR A 194 15.85 -8.92 1.83
N VAL A 195 15.46 -10.10 1.40
CA VAL A 195 15.16 -10.56 0.06
C VAL A 195 14.34 -9.55 -0.75
N ALA A 196 13.36 -8.89 -0.16
CA ALA A 196 12.60 -7.81 -0.80
C ALA A 196 13.46 -6.57 -1.12
N LEU A 197 14.43 -6.23 -0.27
CA LEU A 197 15.39 -5.15 -0.53
C LEU A 197 16.37 -5.52 -1.64
N LYS A 198 16.74 -6.80 -1.78
CA LYS A 198 17.63 -7.23 -2.89
C LYS A 198 16.92 -7.18 -4.23
N GLN A 199 15.66 -7.55 -4.30
CA GLN A 199 14.86 -7.48 -5.53
C GLN A 199 14.54 -6.04 -5.95
N SER A 200 14.34 -5.13 -4.98
CA SER A 200 14.11 -3.70 -5.26
C SER A 200 15.39 -2.90 -5.51
N GLN A 201 16.59 -3.48 -5.37
CA GLN A 201 17.85 -2.72 -5.46
C GLN A 201 18.14 -2.16 -6.85
N GLU A 202 17.75 -2.86 -7.92
CA GLU A 202 17.96 -2.35 -9.28
C GLU A 202 16.96 -1.23 -9.63
N TRP A 203 15.70 -1.38 -9.20
CA TRP A 203 14.61 -0.45 -9.47
C TRP A 203 13.86 -0.06 -8.18
N PRO A 204 14.51 0.60 -7.21
CA PRO A 204 13.79 1.18 -6.08
C PRO A 204 12.78 2.22 -6.58
N SER A 205 11.71 2.43 -5.83
CA SER A 205 10.59 3.29 -6.22
C SER A 205 11.01 4.70 -6.66
N GLY A 206 12.09 5.26 -6.09
CA GLY A 206 12.68 6.53 -6.53
C GLY A 206 13.24 6.53 -7.95
N ARG A 207 13.42 5.36 -8.57
CA ARG A 207 13.89 5.23 -9.96
C ARG A 207 12.76 4.96 -10.96
N TYR A 208 11.50 4.89 -10.55
CA TYR A 208 10.37 4.63 -11.46
C TYR A 208 10.25 5.62 -12.62
N PRO A 209 10.50 6.95 -12.47
CA PRO A 209 10.51 7.83 -13.64
C PRO A 209 11.53 7.42 -14.71
N LYS A 210 12.72 6.97 -14.27
CA LYS A 210 13.77 6.46 -15.18
C LYS A 210 13.35 5.12 -15.80
N LEU A 211 12.70 4.25 -15.05
CA LEU A 211 12.16 2.98 -15.56
C LEU A 211 11.12 3.23 -16.65
N PHE A 212 10.20 4.16 -16.42
CA PHE A 212 9.18 4.58 -17.39
C PHE A 212 9.81 5.06 -18.69
N SER A 213 10.78 5.98 -18.59
CA SER A 213 11.54 6.47 -19.76
C SER A 213 12.27 5.34 -20.50
N LYS A 214 12.92 4.43 -19.76
CA LYS A 214 13.63 3.28 -20.36
C LYS A 214 12.68 2.31 -21.07
N CYS A 215 11.43 2.22 -20.64
CA CYS A 215 10.39 1.41 -21.29
C CYS A 215 9.64 2.15 -22.41
N GLY A 216 10.08 3.35 -22.78
CA GLY A 216 9.53 4.11 -23.91
C GLY A 216 8.30 4.95 -23.62
N LEU A 217 7.93 5.13 -22.34
CA LEU A 217 6.87 6.06 -21.96
C LEU A 217 7.35 7.52 -22.09
N THR A 218 6.44 8.38 -22.47
CA THR A 218 6.66 9.82 -22.65
C THR A 218 5.79 10.62 -21.67
N ASN A 219 5.91 11.96 -21.67
CA ASN A 219 5.12 12.84 -20.80
C ASN A 219 5.10 12.37 -19.33
N ILE A 220 6.29 12.01 -18.83
CA ILE A 220 6.45 11.46 -17.46
C ILE A 220 6.34 12.58 -16.46
N SER A 221 5.53 12.36 -15.42
CA SER A 221 5.40 13.26 -14.27
C SER A 221 5.43 12.46 -12.97
N ILE A 222 5.82 13.13 -11.89
CA ILE A 222 5.74 12.60 -10.52
C ILE A 222 4.97 13.60 -9.66
N MET A 223 3.96 13.11 -8.94
CA MET A 223 3.07 13.92 -8.12
C MET A 223 3.03 13.38 -6.69
N PRO A 224 3.13 14.24 -5.66
CA PRO A 224 3.03 13.82 -4.28
C PRO A 224 1.57 13.64 -3.85
N VAL A 225 1.31 12.64 -3.02
CA VAL A 225 0.02 12.43 -2.37
C VAL A 225 0.25 12.10 -0.90
N GLY A 226 -0.33 12.90 0.00
CA GLY A 226 -0.30 12.63 1.44
C GLY A 226 -1.40 11.63 1.84
N ALA A 227 -1.08 10.77 2.79
CA ALA A 227 -2.04 10.00 3.56
C ALA A 227 -1.91 10.39 5.02
N VAL A 228 -3.01 10.69 5.68
CA VAL A 228 -3.05 11.03 7.11
C VAL A 228 -4.11 10.18 7.78
N PHE A 229 -3.80 9.70 8.96
CA PHE A 229 -4.73 8.99 9.82
C PHE A 229 -4.58 9.47 11.26
N ALA A 230 -5.69 9.75 11.93
CA ALA A 230 -5.77 9.96 13.36
C ALA A 230 -6.90 9.12 13.95
N TYR A 231 -6.69 8.55 15.13
CA TYR A 231 -7.72 7.75 15.79
C TYR A 231 -8.92 8.59 16.21
N ASP A 232 -8.68 9.86 16.54
CA ASP A 232 -9.72 10.81 16.98
C ASP A 232 -10.44 11.52 15.81
N ASP A 233 -9.99 11.34 14.56
CA ASP A 233 -10.57 11.98 13.38
C ASP A 233 -12.00 11.49 13.13
N ASN A 234 -12.97 12.41 13.19
CA ASN A 234 -14.38 12.14 12.97
C ASN A 234 -14.76 11.69 11.55
N TYR A 235 -13.81 11.72 10.61
CA TYR A 235 -13.97 11.12 9.29
C TYR A 235 -14.21 9.60 9.36
N TRP A 236 -13.63 8.94 10.36
CA TRP A 236 -13.71 7.49 10.52
C TRP A 236 -14.84 7.07 11.44
N SER A 237 -15.58 6.02 11.05
CA SER A 237 -16.57 5.40 11.93
C SER A 237 -15.90 4.76 13.15
N ASP A 238 -16.64 4.61 14.23
CA ASP A 238 -16.15 3.91 15.43
C ASP A 238 -15.72 2.47 15.13
N GLU A 239 -16.50 1.77 14.30
CA GLU A 239 -16.15 0.42 13.88
C GLU A 239 -14.80 0.39 13.16
N TYR A 240 -14.55 1.35 12.28
CA TYR A 240 -13.27 1.47 11.57
C TYR A 240 -12.12 1.75 12.56
N ARG A 241 -12.30 2.70 13.47
CA ARG A 241 -11.29 3.07 14.47
C ARG A 241 -10.92 1.89 15.37
N VAL A 242 -11.91 1.19 15.92
CA VAL A 242 -11.70 0.01 16.77
C VAL A 242 -10.95 -1.09 16.01
N LYS A 243 -11.36 -1.39 14.78
CA LYS A 243 -10.66 -2.37 13.95
C LYS A 243 -9.22 -1.93 13.65
N LYS A 244 -9.02 -0.65 13.35
CA LYS A 244 -7.70 -0.09 13.03
C LYS A 244 -6.74 -0.15 14.22
N ILE A 245 -7.17 0.32 15.40
CA ILE A 245 -6.39 0.21 16.66
C ILE A 245 -6.01 -1.24 16.92
N THR A 246 -7.01 -2.14 16.79
CA THR A 246 -6.81 -3.56 17.08
C THR A 246 -5.81 -4.19 16.12
N LEU A 247 -5.95 -3.93 14.83
CA LEU A 247 -5.09 -4.52 13.80
C LEU A 247 -3.66 -3.99 13.89
N ASP A 248 -3.49 -2.67 13.95
CA ASP A 248 -2.16 -2.04 13.95
C ASP A 248 -1.30 -2.56 15.11
N ILE A 249 -1.87 -2.55 16.31
CA ILE A 249 -1.11 -2.98 17.49
C ILE A 249 -0.92 -4.50 17.52
N ASN A 250 -1.90 -5.28 17.07
CA ASN A 250 -1.73 -6.74 16.97
C ASN A 250 -0.63 -7.12 15.96
N ASP A 251 -0.54 -6.44 14.82
CA ASP A 251 0.50 -6.68 13.82
C ASP A 251 1.89 -6.28 14.37
N GLU A 252 2.00 -5.13 15.05
CA GLU A 252 3.24 -4.74 15.71
C GLU A 252 3.68 -5.78 16.75
N VAL A 253 2.75 -6.19 17.63
CA VAL A 253 3.02 -7.21 18.66
C VAL A 253 3.45 -8.54 18.02
N ARG A 254 2.76 -9.00 16.98
CA ARG A 254 3.10 -10.23 16.27
C ARG A 254 4.51 -10.17 15.69
N ILE A 255 4.82 -9.12 14.95
CA ILE A 255 6.14 -8.93 14.29
C ILE A 255 7.26 -8.83 15.33
N ILE A 256 7.05 -8.09 16.42
CA ILE A 256 8.04 -7.97 17.51
C ILE A 256 8.23 -9.33 18.18
N THR A 257 7.16 -10.07 18.46
CA THR A 257 7.23 -11.39 19.11
C THR A 257 7.98 -12.41 18.24
N GLU A 258 7.71 -12.43 16.93
CA GLU A 258 8.40 -13.29 15.97
C GLU A 258 9.90 -12.95 15.91
N ASN A 259 10.24 -11.68 15.85
CA ASN A 259 11.62 -11.21 15.76
C ASN A 259 12.38 -11.33 17.09
N ASN A 260 11.69 -11.33 18.23
CA ASN A 260 12.30 -11.41 19.55
C ASN A 260 13.05 -12.73 19.81
N GLN A 261 12.77 -13.76 19.01
CA GLN A 261 13.45 -15.06 19.06
C GLN A 261 14.70 -15.12 18.16
N ASP A 262 14.93 -14.15 17.28
CA ASP A 262 16.09 -14.12 16.40
C ASP A 262 17.29 -13.48 17.10
N LEU A 263 18.35 -14.27 17.33
CA LEU A 263 19.61 -13.83 17.96
C LEU A 263 20.22 -12.59 17.30
N LYS A 264 19.98 -12.37 16.00
CA LYS A 264 20.46 -11.19 15.29
C LYS A 264 19.92 -9.88 15.87
N PHE A 265 18.71 -9.87 16.43
CA PHE A 265 18.18 -8.68 17.11
C PHE A 265 18.97 -8.38 18.38
N SER A 266 19.32 -9.39 19.20
CA SER A 266 20.14 -9.23 20.40
C SER A 266 21.55 -8.73 20.07
N GLU A 267 22.17 -9.28 19.03
CA GLU A 267 23.48 -8.83 18.52
C GLU A 267 23.46 -7.37 18.03
N ASN A 268 22.31 -6.88 17.63
CA ASN A 268 22.08 -5.49 17.22
C ASN A 268 21.45 -4.61 18.30
N GLY A 269 21.49 -5.08 19.55
CA GLY A 269 21.18 -4.27 20.73
C GLY A 269 19.72 -4.28 21.17
N PHE A 270 18.85 -5.11 20.59
CA PHE A 270 17.47 -5.31 21.03
C PHE A 270 17.30 -6.71 21.62
N THR A 271 17.20 -6.78 22.95
CA THR A 271 17.17 -8.05 23.70
C THR A 271 15.76 -8.63 23.81
N SER A 272 15.65 -9.91 24.20
CA SER A 272 14.35 -10.54 24.47
C SER A 272 13.58 -9.84 25.60
N VAL A 273 14.26 -9.32 26.60
CA VAL A 273 13.66 -8.53 27.68
C VAL A 273 13.06 -7.22 27.15
N ASP A 274 13.79 -6.55 26.24
CA ASP A 274 13.25 -5.33 25.57
C ASP A 274 11.98 -5.66 24.79
N GLY A 275 11.94 -6.81 24.11
CA GLY A 275 10.80 -7.26 23.31
C GLY A 275 9.57 -7.59 24.18
N GLU A 276 9.76 -8.27 25.29
CA GLU A 276 8.68 -8.57 26.25
C GLU A 276 8.10 -7.29 26.85
N GLU A 277 8.97 -6.37 27.29
CA GLU A 277 8.54 -5.07 27.83
C GLU A 277 7.80 -4.23 26.77
N LEU A 278 8.32 -4.22 25.53
CA LEU A 278 7.68 -3.49 24.43
C LEU A 278 6.29 -4.03 24.12
N VAL A 279 6.11 -5.35 24.07
CA VAL A 279 4.81 -6.00 23.85
C VAL A 279 3.83 -5.65 24.97
N GLU A 280 4.26 -5.66 26.23
CA GLU A 280 3.41 -5.26 27.35
C GLU A 280 2.95 -3.81 27.21
N LEU A 281 3.84 -2.89 26.91
CA LEU A 281 3.52 -1.47 26.73
C LEU A 281 2.59 -1.23 25.54
N LEU A 282 2.77 -1.96 24.42
CA LEU A 282 1.85 -1.91 23.28
C LEU A 282 0.45 -2.39 23.64
N ARG A 283 0.31 -3.45 24.44
CA ARG A 283 -0.98 -3.93 24.92
C ARG A 283 -1.67 -2.93 25.86
N ARG A 284 -0.92 -2.28 26.72
CA ARG A 284 -1.44 -1.20 27.56
C ARG A 284 -1.91 -0.01 26.72
N LYS A 285 -1.14 0.38 25.71
CA LYS A 285 -1.52 1.41 24.74
C LYS A 285 -2.80 1.03 23.99
N GLN A 286 -2.92 -0.23 23.54
CA GLN A 286 -4.12 -0.72 22.86
C GLN A 286 -5.36 -0.58 23.73
N ALA A 287 -5.30 -1.03 24.98
CA ALA A 287 -6.41 -0.92 25.93
C ALA A 287 -6.81 0.55 26.14
N TYR A 288 -5.84 1.43 26.37
CA TYR A 288 -6.09 2.86 26.51
C TYR A 288 -6.77 3.46 25.27
N LEU A 289 -6.27 3.20 24.07
CA LEU A 289 -6.84 3.71 22.83
C LEU A 289 -8.27 3.23 22.61
N LEU A 290 -8.56 1.96 22.88
CA LEU A 290 -9.91 1.41 22.73
C LEU A 290 -10.94 2.05 23.68
N GLU A 291 -10.50 2.53 24.86
CA GLU A 291 -11.34 3.24 25.80
C GLU A 291 -11.48 4.73 25.49
N ASN A 292 -10.45 5.35 24.92
CA ASN A 292 -10.30 6.81 24.90
C ASN A 292 -10.20 7.46 23.51
N TYR A 293 -10.36 6.72 22.41
CA TYR A 293 -10.23 7.28 21.05
C TYR A 293 -11.27 8.36 20.68
N ARG A 294 -12.19 8.71 21.59
CA ARG A 294 -13.22 9.75 21.43
C ARG A 294 -13.02 10.96 22.33
N THR A 295 -11.99 10.98 23.14
CA THR A 295 -11.89 11.96 24.24
C THR A 295 -11.17 13.25 23.86
N ASP A 296 -10.69 13.38 22.62
CA ASP A 296 -9.90 14.52 22.13
C ASP A 296 -8.58 14.79 22.89
N ASP A 297 -8.23 13.92 23.84
CA ASP A 297 -7.07 14.15 24.72
C ASP A 297 -5.76 13.61 24.16
N SER A 298 -5.79 12.69 23.18
CA SER A 298 -4.59 11.99 22.74
C SER A 298 -4.13 12.26 21.31
N TRP A 299 -4.98 12.77 20.45
CA TRP A 299 -4.69 13.13 19.03
C TRP A 299 -3.41 12.53 18.45
N GLU A 300 -3.30 11.21 18.55
CA GLU A 300 -2.23 10.49 17.86
C GLU A 300 -2.56 10.39 16.38
N TRP A 301 -1.67 10.90 15.55
CA TRP A 301 -1.84 10.82 14.11
C TRP A 301 -0.57 10.39 13.40
N SER A 302 -0.74 9.78 12.26
CA SER A 302 0.33 9.40 11.36
C SER A 302 0.15 10.06 10.00
N ALA A 303 1.26 10.43 9.38
CA ALA A 303 1.26 10.93 8.01
C ALA A 303 2.27 10.16 7.18
N GLY A 304 1.91 9.86 5.94
CA GLY A 304 2.78 9.22 4.97
C GLY A 304 2.79 9.97 3.65
N LEU A 305 3.95 10.06 3.02
CA LEU A 305 4.06 10.56 1.65
C LEU A 305 4.02 9.39 0.69
N ASN A 306 3.09 9.43 -0.24
CA ASN A 306 3.06 8.60 -1.43
C ASN A 306 3.40 9.44 -2.65
N CYS A 307 3.90 8.80 -3.69
CA CYS A 307 4.12 9.42 -4.98
C CYS A 307 3.35 8.66 -6.05
N ILE A 308 2.90 9.38 -7.07
CA ILE A 308 2.33 8.82 -8.28
C ILE A 308 3.26 9.19 -9.43
N VAL A 309 3.83 8.20 -10.10
CA VAL A 309 4.53 8.37 -11.37
C VAL A 309 3.58 8.02 -12.49
N THR A 310 3.39 8.94 -13.43
CA THR A 310 2.53 8.74 -14.60
C THR A 310 3.34 8.96 -15.88
N GLY A 311 3.15 8.10 -16.88
CA GLY A 311 3.71 8.23 -18.21
C GLY A 311 2.67 7.87 -19.28
N THR A 312 2.84 8.41 -20.47
CA THR A 312 1.93 8.18 -21.61
C THR A 312 2.59 7.22 -22.60
N LYS A 313 1.86 6.19 -23.03
CA LYS A 313 2.27 5.34 -24.15
C LYS A 313 2.25 6.17 -25.44
N PRO A 314 3.38 6.28 -26.19
CA PRO A 314 3.39 7.03 -27.44
C PRO A 314 2.33 6.54 -28.41
N ARG A 315 1.78 7.47 -29.20
CA ARG A 315 1.02 7.10 -30.40
C ARG A 315 2.02 6.65 -31.44
N LEU A 316 1.69 5.61 -32.18
CA LEU A 316 2.45 5.29 -33.40
C LEU A 316 2.24 6.51 -34.33
N GLU A 317 3.33 7.13 -34.76
CA GLU A 317 3.26 8.12 -35.84
C GLU A 317 2.68 7.39 -37.05
N GLU A 318 1.62 7.92 -37.63
CA GLU A 318 1.03 7.43 -38.88
C GLU A 318 1.98 7.65 -40.07
#